data_26bae0a221e10ddc651c482e199ffa01
#
_entry.id   26bae0a221e10ddc651c482e199ffa01
#
_cell.length_a   1.000
_cell.length_b   1.000
_cell.length_c   1.000
_cell.angle_alpha   90.00
_cell.angle_beta   90.00
_cell.angle_gamma   90.00
#
_symmetry.space_group_name_H-M   'P 1'
#
loop_
_entity.id
_entity.type
_entity.pdbx_description
1 polymer ?
#
loop_
_entity_poly.entity_id
_entity_poly.type
_entity_poly.pdbx_seq_one_letter_code
_entity_poly.pdbx_strand_id
1 'polypeptide(L)'
;LLTGSTIVLTKSSIVEKNFWDVFRMHEVTTLNGVPQTFELLKKMRFFRMTIPSLKTITQAGGRLAESTTEEFASYCLERDIDFFSMYGQTEASPRISYVPPSQIKRKIGSIGIPIPGGEMSLIDDNGSLVTATNESGELCYRGPNVFLGYAQSLNDLSKGDQSMGFLR
;
A
#
# COMPACT_ATOMS: atom_id res chain seq x y z
N LEU A 1 -11.11 -10.40 4.66
CA LEU A 1 -11.88 -11.56 5.13
C LEU A 1 -12.85 -11.21 6.25
N LEU A 2 -12.49 -10.31 7.17
CA LEU A 2 -13.40 -9.85 8.24
C LEU A 2 -14.72 -9.25 7.71
N THR A 3 -14.70 -8.72 6.49
CA THR A 3 -15.86 -8.14 5.81
C THR A 3 -16.57 -9.10 4.86
N GLY A 4 -16.24 -10.40 4.89
CA GLY A 4 -16.84 -11.42 4.03
C GLY A 4 -16.28 -11.47 2.61
N SER A 5 -15.14 -10.83 2.34
CA SER A 5 -14.51 -10.85 1.02
C SER A 5 -14.00 -12.25 0.64
N THR A 6 -14.13 -12.60 -0.64
CA THR A 6 -13.58 -13.84 -1.22
C THR A 6 -12.18 -13.60 -1.76
N ILE A 7 -11.26 -14.53 -1.50
CA ILE A 7 -9.92 -14.53 -2.11
C ILE A 7 -9.91 -15.55 -3.23
N VAL A 8 -9.53 -15.12 -4.44
CA VAL A 8 -9.31 -15.99 -5.59
C VAL A 8 -7.82 -16.30 -5.67
N LEU A 9 -7.47 -17.57 -5.53
CA LEU A 9 -6.08 -18.05 -5.60
C LEU A 9 -5.80 -18.63 -6.98
N THR A 10 -4.67 -18.24 -7.56
CA THR A 10 -4.16 -18.79 -8.81
C THR A 10 -2.65 -18.99 -8.73
N LYS A 11 -2.13 -19.99 -9.47
CA LYS A 11 -0.69 -20.22 -9.65
C LYS A 11 -0.14 -19.45 -10.86
N SER A 12 -1.03 -18.85 -11.66
CA SER A 12 -0.64 -18.13 -12.87
C SER A 12 -0.06 -16.76 -12.55
N SER A 13 0.99 -16.41 -13.26
CA SER A 13 1.57 -15.07 -13.22
C SER A 13 0.64 -14.06 -13.89
N ILE A 14 0.73 -12.80 -13.48
CA ILE A 14 -0.03 -11.68 -14.05
C ILE A 14 0.20 -11.49 -15.56
N VAL A 15 1.32 -11.99 -16.10
CA VAL A 15 1.62 -11.95 -17.53
C VAL A 15 0.96 -13.07 -18.34
N GLU A 16 0.39 -14.06 -17.68
CA GLU A 16 -0.23 -15.20 -18.33
C GLU A 16 -1.71 -14.94 -18.63
N LYS A 17 -2.15 -15.41 -19.79
CA LYS A 17 -3.56 -15.33 -20.19
C LYS A 17 -4.49 -15.94 -19.14
N ASN A 18 -4.12 -17.10 -18.57
CA ASN A 18 -4.93 -17.81 -17.59
C ASN A 18 -5.19 -16.98 -16.31
N PHE A 19 -4.25 -16.11 -15.88
CA PHE A 19 -4.50 -15.20 -14.78
C PHE A 19 -5.73 -14.30 -15.05
N TRP A 20 -5.81 -13.71 -16.22
CA TRP A 20 -6.89 -12.83 -16.62
C TRP A 20 -8.19 -13.56 -16.93
N ASP A 21 -8.11 -14.81 -17.39
CA ASP A 21 -9.30 -15.66 -17.57
C ASP A 21 -9.93 -15.98 -16.21
N VAL A 22 -9.13 -16.36 -15.21
CA VAL A 22 -9.58 -16.57 -13.83
C VAL A 22 -10.10 -15.25 -13.21
N PHE A 23 -9.41 -14.12 -13.44
CA PHE A 23 -9.83 -12.81 -12.96
C PHE A 23 -11.24 -12.45 -13.45
N ARG A 24 -11.53 -12.66 -14.75
CA ARG A 24 -12.84 -12.39 -15.34
C ARG A 24 -13.91 -13.40 -14.90
N MET A 25 -13.56 -14.70 -14.86
CA MET A 25 -14.47 -15.77 -14.47
C MET A 25 -15.04 -15.56 -13.07
N HIS A 26 -14.21 -15.09 -12.14
CA HIS A 26 -14.59 -14.84 -10.75
C HIS A 26 -14.97 -13.38 -10.48
N GLU A 27 -15.09 -12.56 -11.52
CA GLU A 27 -15.45 -11.13 -11.40
C GLU A 27 -14.64 -10.41 -10.32
N VAL A 28 -13.31 -10.65 -10.31
CA VAL A 28 -12.42 -10.10 -9.27
C VAL A 28 -12.49 -8.58 -9.29
N THR A 29 -12.70 -7.99 -8.12
CA THR A 29 -12.91 -6.54 -7.97
C THR A 29 -11.67 -5.78 -7.53
N THR A 30 -10.66 -6.47 -6.99
CA THR A 30 -9.47 -5.82 -6.41
C THR A 30 -8.19 -6.43 -6.98
N LEU A 31 -7.31 -5.58 -7.48
CA LEU A 31 -5.97 -5.93 -7.94
C LEU A 31 -4.92 -5.27 -7.06
N ASN A 32 -4.08 -6.09 -6.43
CA ASN A 32 -3.00 -5.61 -5.58
C ASN A 32 -1.65 -5.79 -6.29
N GLY A 33 -0.76 -4.82 -6.16
CA GLY A 33 0.56 -4.91 -6.80
C GLY A 33 1.68 -4.21 -6.04
N VAL A 34 2.90 -4.69 -6.29
CA VAL A 34 4.15 -4.00 -5.95
C VAL A 34 4.63 -3.21 -7.17
N PRO A 35 5.61 -2.28 -7.07
CA PRO A 35 6.05 -1.48 -8.21
C PRO A 35 6.33 -2.29 -9.48
N GLN A 36 7.00 -3.44 -9.36
CA GLN A 36 7.27 -4.32 -10.50
C GLN A 36 6.00 -4.82 -11.19
N THR A 37 4.93 -5.07 -10.44
CA THR A 37 3.62 -5.46 -10.99
C THR A 37 3.08 -4.39 -11.93
N PHE A 38 3.18 -3.13 -11.56
CA PHE A 38 2.71 -2.00 -12.36
C PHE A 38 3.51 -1.84 -13.66
N GLU A 39 4.84 -2.05 -13.59
CA GLU A 39 5.68 -2.06 -14.80
C GLU A 39 5.30 -3.20 -15.76
N LEU A 40 4.99 -4.39 -15.24
CA LEU A 40 4.50 -5.52 -16.04
C LEU A 40 3.13 -5.21 -16.67
N LEU A 41 2.21 -4.63 -15.91
CA LEU A 41 0.89 -4.21 -16.40
C LEU A 41 1.01 -3.22 -17.57
N LYS A 42 1.91 -2.23 -17.48
CA LYS A 42 2.18 -1.29 -18.58
C LYS A 42 2.69 -2.02 -19.82
N LYS A 43 3.68 -2.91 -19.67
CA LYS A 43 4.23 -3.72 -20.78
C LYS A 43 3.17 -4.58 -21.45
N MET A 44 2.21 -5.09 -20.69
CA MET A 44 1.08 -5.90 -21.19
C MET A 44 -0.04 -5.07 -21.81
N ARG A 45 0.10 -3.73 -21.87
CA ARG A 45 -0.93 -2.83 -22.34
C ARG A 45 -2.23 -2.91 -21.52
N PHE A 46 -2.12 -3.03 -20.20
CA PHE A 46 -3.23 -3.13 -19.24
C PHE A 46 -4.33 -2.08 -19.49
N PHE A 47 -3.95 -0.86 -19.80
CA PHE A 47 -4.89 0.23 -20.07
C PHE A 47 -5.83 -0.01 -21.28
N ARG A 48 -5.56 -1.03 -22.10
CA ARG A 48 -6.41 -1.45 -23.23
C ARG A 48 -7.28 -2.66 -22.89
N MET A 49 -7.12 -3.24 -21.70
CA MET A 49 -7.90 -4.42 -21.28
C MET A 49 -9.30 -3.98 -20.83
N THR A 50 -10.30 -4.81 -21.17
CA THR A 50 -11.65 -4.68 -20.64
C THR A 50 -11.78 -5.57 -19.41
N ILE A 51 -11.94 -4.95 -18.23
CA ILE A 51 -12.06 -5.61 -16.93
C ILE A 51 -13.18 -4.92 -16.15
N PRO A 52 -14.45 -5.17 -16.49
CA PRO A 52 -15.58 -4.39 -15.94
C PRO A 52 -15.82 -4.62 -14.45
N SER A 53 -15.35 -5.74 -13.91
CA SER A 53 -15.47 -6.07 -12.48
C SER A 53 -14.50 -5.30 -11.59
N LEU A 54 -13.40 -4.77 -12.15
CA LEU A 54 -12.35 -4.11 -11.36
C LEU A 54 -12.87 -2.81 -10.75
N LYS A 55 -12.75 -2.69 -9.43
CA LYS A 55 -13.20 -1.52 -8.64
C LYS A 55 -12.06 -0.88 -7.87
N THR A 56 -11.02 -1.64 -7.54
CA THR A 56 -9.94 -1.15 -6.69
C THR A 56 -8.60 -1.66 -7.19
N ILE A 57 -7.63 -0.76 -7.25
CA ILE A 57 -6.22 -1.10 -7.44
C ILE A 57 -5.44 -0.60 -6.24
N THR A 58 -4.57 -1.43 -5.67
CA THR A 58 -3.71 -1.00 -4.57
C THR A 58 -2.24 -1.21 -4.90
N GLN A 59 -1.41 -0.25 -4.56
CA GLN A 59 0.03 -0.29 -4.68
C GLN A 59 0.68 -0.24 -3.30
N ALA A 60 1.61 -1.13 -3.04
CA ALA A 60 2.40 -1.15 -1.81
C ALA A 60 3.73 -1.91 -2.01
N GLY A 61 4.57 -1.98 -0.97
CA GLY A 61 5.81 -2.78 -0.96
C GLY A 61 6.98 -2.14 -1.70
N GLY A 62 6.93 -0.84 -1.95
CA GLY A 62 8.00 -0.04 -2.54
C GLY A 62 7.49 1.25 -3.16
N ARG A 63 8.40 2.16 -3.47
CA ARG A 63 8.06 3.43 -4.11
C ARG A 63 7.75 3.20 -5.60
N LEU A 64 6.53 3.48 -6.01
CA LEU A 64 6.15 3.53 -7.41
C LEU A 64 6.64 4.84 -8.04
N ALA A 65 7.14 4.77 -9.27
CA ALA A 65 7.56 5.97 -10.01
C ALA A 65 6.38 6.94 -10.16
N GLU A 66 6.64 8.24 -10.01
CA GLU A 66 5.59 9.27 -10.06
C GLU A 66 4.85 9.27 -11.39
N SER A 67 5.57 9.11 -12.51
CA SER A 67 4.96 8.99 -13.83
C SER A 67 4.02 7.78 -13.96
N THR A 68 4.42 6.63 -13.40
CA THR A 68 3.57 5.43 -13.39
C THR A 68 2.37 5.63 -12.45
N THR A 69 2.55 6.28 -11.30
CA THR A 69 1.45 6.65 -10.41
C THR A 69 0.44 7.55 -11.13
N GLU A 70 0.90 8.55 -11.88
CA GLU A 70 0.04 9.47 -12.63
C GLU A 70 -0.75 8.76 -13.73
N GLU A 71 -0.10 7.87 -14.49
CA GLU A 71 -0.77 7.09 -15.54
C GLU A 71 -1.90 6.22 -14.95
N PHE A 72 -1.62 5.48 -13.86
CA PHE A 72 -2.62 4.64 -13.20
C PHE A 72 -3.71 5.46 -12.52
N ALA A 73 -3.37 6.58 -11.89
CA ALA A 73 -4.35 7.47 -11.28
C ALA A 73 -5.32 8.05 -12.32
N SER A 74 -4.81 8.44 -13.50
CA SER A 74 -5.63 8.94 -14.60
C SER A 74 -6.55 7.84 -15.16
N TYR A 75 -6.00 6.66 -15.44
CA TYR A 75 -6.76 5.50 -15.90
C TYR A 75 -7.89 5.11 -14.95
N CYS A 76 -7.59 5.09 -13.64
CA CYS A 76 -8.55 4.71 -12.62
C CYS A 76 -9.67 5.75 -12.47
N LEU A 77 -9.32 7.04 -12.47
CA LEU A 77 -10.30 8.13 -12.39
C LEU A 77 -11.29 8.10 -13.54
N GLU A 78 -10.82 7.84 -14.77
CA GLU A 78 -11.68 7.76 -15.96
C GLU A 78 -12.68 6.58 -15.93
N ARG A 79 -12.46 5.60 -15.07
CA ARG A 79 -13.22 4.33 -15.01
C ARG A 79 -13.91 4.08 -13.68
N ASP A 80 -13.93 5.08 -12.81
CA ASP A 80 -14.50 4.97 -11.46
C ASP A 80 -13.88 3.81 -10.67
N ILE A 81 -12.53 3.68 -10.75
CA ILE A 81 -11.73 2.70 -10.03
C ILE A 81 -10.97 3.42 -8.93
N ASP A 82 -11.07 2.94 -7.71
CA ASP A 82 -10.28 3.45 -6.59
C ASP A 82 -8.81 3.01 -6.72
N PHE A 83 -7.89 3.98 -6.77
CA PHE A 83 -6.46 3.71 -6.75
C PHE A 83 -5.83 4.17 -5.43
N PHE A 84 -5.34 3.22 -4.64
CA PHE A 84 -4.65 3.47 -3.37
C PHE A 84 -3.14 3.29 -3.54
N SER A 85 -2.36 4.34 -3.31
CA SER A 85 -0.92 4.23 -3.06
C SER A 85 -0.70 4.14 -1.55
N MET A 86 -0.02 3.09 -1.10
CA MET A 86 0.14 2.77 0.31
C MET A 86 1.61 2.74 0.70
N TYR A 87 1.89 3.21 1.92
CA TYR A 87 3.19 3.10 2.55
C TYR A 87 3.11 2.22 3.80
N GLY A 88 4.20 1.53 4.09
CA GLY A 88 4.33 0.73 5.29
C GLY A 88 5.59 -0.12 5.28
N GLN A 89 5.77 -0.84 6.38
CA GLN A 89 6.88 -1.75 6.59
C GLN A 89 6.41 -2.95 7.41
N THR A 90 7.20 -4.01 7.41
CA THR A 90 6.87 -5.28 8.09
C THR A 90 6.56 -5.07 9.56
N GLU A 91 7.31 -4.17 10.21
CA GLU A 91 7.19 -3.81 11.61
C GLU A 91 5.86 -3.11 11.95
N ALA A 92 5.09 -2.68 10.96
CA ALA A 92 3.74 -2.11 11.12
C ALA A 92 2.62 -3.04 10.58
N SER A 93 2.86 -4.32 10.40
CA SER A 93 1.93 -5.41 10.05
C SER A 93 1.00 -5.17 8.83
N PRO A 94 1.43 -4.78 7.68
CA PRO A 94 2.54 -3.96 7.19
C PRO A 94 2.13 -2.53 6.77
N ARG A 95 0.97 -2.00 7.19
CA ARG A 95 0.44 -0.71 6.71
C ARG A 95 0.62 0.41 7.73
N ILE A 96 1.15 1.54 7.26
CA ILE A 96 1.29 2.77 8.03
C ILE A 96 0.32 3.83 7.50
N SER A 97 0.32 4.02 6.17
CA SER A 97 -0.46 5.10 5.57
C SER A 97 -0.91 4.79 4.15
N TYR A 98 -1.80 5.61 3.63
CA TYR A 98 -2.28 5.54 2.27
C TYR A 98 -2.65 6.92 1.73
N VAL A 99 -2.58 7.09 0.42
CA VAL A 99 -3.14 8.26 -0.26
C VAL A 99 -4.59 7.94 -0.63
N PRO A 100 -5.57 8.71 -0.14
CA PRO A 100 -6.97 8.53 -0.53
C PRO A 100 -7.15 8.65 -2.05
N PRO A 101 -7.98 7.82 -2.72
CA PRO A 101 -8.18 7.86 -4.17
C PRO A 101 -8.54 9.25 -4.70
N SER A 102 -9.37 9.99 -3.99
CA SER A 102 -9.76 11.36 -4.34
C SER A 102 -8.60 12.37 -4.32
N GLN A 103 -7.47 12.03 -3.69
CA GLN A 103 -6.30 12.89 -3.56
C GLN A 103 -5.10 12.42 -4.38
N ILE A 104 -5.17 11.23 -4.98
CA ILE A 104 -4.00 10.57 -5.58
C ILE A 104 -3.31 11.46 -6.64
N LYS A 105 -4.06 12.10 -7.52
CA LYS A 105 -3.51 13.00 -8.56
C LYS A 105 -2.87 14.28 -8.00
N ARG A 106 -3.36 14.76 -6.86
CA ARG A 106 -2.83 15.98 -6.19
C ARG A 106 -1.64 15.70 -5.29
N LYS A 107 -1.47 14.44 -4.89
CA LYS A 107 -0.51 13.99 -3.88
C LYS A 107 0.41 12.88 -4.41
N ILE A 108 0.74 12.94 -5.71
CA ILE A 108 1.71 12.03 -6.31
C ILE A 108 3.04 12.11 -5.55
N GLY A 109 3.62 10.95 -5.24
CA GLY A 109 4.86 10.85 -4.46
C GLY A 109 4.69 10.97 -2.94
N SER A 110 3.49 11.33 -2.45
CA SER A 110 3.18 11.36 -1.02
C SER A 110 2.95 9.96 -0.46
N ILE A 111 3.24 9.75 0.82
CA ILE A 111 2.84 8.56 1.58
C ILE A 111 1.40 8.68 2.12
N GLY A 112 0.78 9.86 2.03
CA GLY A 112 -0.63 10.09 2.39
C GLY A 112 -0.88 10.33 3.87
N ILE A 113 -1.98 9.77 4.36
CA ILE A 113 -2.46 9.90 5.74
C ILE A 113 -2.34 8.55 6.48
N PRO A 114 -2.18 8.55 7.81
CA PRO A 114 -2.12 7.30 8.56
C PRO A 114 -3.40 6.49 8.42
N ILE A 115 -3.27 5.17 8.55
CA ILE A 115 -4.44 4.27 8.63
C ILE A 115 -5.25 4.58 9.91
N PRO A 116 -6.54 4.19 9.96
CA PRO A 116 -7.35 4.37 11.17
C PRO A 116 -6.70 3.78 12.42
N GLY A 117 -6.59 4.58 13.46
CA GLY A 117 -5.92 4.21 14.73
C GLY A 117 -4.40 4.41 14.72
N GLY A 118 -3.81 4.82 13.60
CA GLY A 118 -2.41 5.17 13.50
C GLY A 118 -2.16 6.69 13.59
N GLU A 119 -0.98 7.07 14.05
CA GLU A 119 -0.51 8.45 14.12
C GLU A 119 0.87 8.54 13.47
N MET A 120 1.08 9.58 12.66
CA MET A 120 2.38 9.91 12.06
C MET A 120 2.88 11.24 12.57
N SER A 121 4.17 11.32 12.85
CA SER A 121 4.87 12.57 13.19
C SER A 121 6.25 12.59 12.54
N LEU A 122 6.82 13.77 12.47
CA LEU A 122 8.23 13.97 12.08
C LEU A 122 8.99 14.49 13.28
N ILE A 123 10.21 14.01 13.47
CA ILE A 123 11.13 14.53 14.47
C ILE A 123 12.43 14.99 13.80
N ASP A 124 13.04 16.03 14.33
CA ASP A 124 14.34 16.52 13.89
C ASP A 124 15.49 15.70 14.51
N ASP A 125 16.74 16.06 14.17
CA ASP A 125 17.95 15.40 14.68
C ASP A 125 18.13 15.55 16.20
N ASN A 126 17.45 16.51 16.82
CA ASN A 126 17.46 16.72 18.27
C ASN A 126 16.33 15.97 19.00
N GLY A 127 15.48 15.26 18.25
CA GLY A 127 14.30 14.56 18.76
C GLY A 127 13.09 15.46 19.01
N SER A 128 13.10 16.70 18.54
CA SER A 128 11.97 17.63 18.65
C SER A 128 10.97 17.44 17.53
N LEU A 129 9.69 17.66 17.82
CA LEU A 129 8.62 17.52 16.83
C LEU A 129 8.74 18.58 15.73
N VAL A 130 8.80 18.16 14.48
CA VAL A 130 8.75 19.03 13.31
C VAL A 130 7.28 19.36 13.01
N THR A 131 6.91 20.64 13.12
CA THR A 131 5.54 21.12 12.89
C THR A 131 5.42 22.05 11.67
N ALA A 132 6.54 22.57 11.18
CA ALA A 132 6.55 23.46 10.04
C ALA A 132 6.40 22.70 8.71
N THR A 133 5.71 23.33 7.78
CA THR A 133 5.51 22.78 6.43
C THR A 133 6.81 22.87 5.63
N ASN A 134 7.09 21.81 4.82
CA ASN A 134 8.29 21.68 3.99
C ASN A 134 9.61 21.51 4.77
N GLU A 135 9.55 21.21 6.04
CA GLU A 135 10.70 20.77 6.80
C GLU A 135 10.82 19.24 6.76
N SER A 136 12.06 18.76 6.72
CA SER A 136 12.39 17.35 6.74
C SER A 136 12.60 16.85 8.17
N GLY A 137 12.29 15.59 8.40
CA GLY A 137 12.52 14.94 9.69
C GLY A 137 12.42 13.42 9.54
N GLU A 138 12.79 12.71 10.58
CA GLU A 138 12.60 11.27 10.68
C GLU A 138 11.13 10.96 10.88
N LEU A 139 10.58 10.06 10.05
CA LEU A 139 9.18 9.63 10.17
C LEU A 139 9.01 8.70 11.36
N CYS A 140 8.16 9.12 12.27
CA CYS A 140 7.71 8.31 13.40
C CYS A 140 6.27 7.84 13.18
N TYR A 141 6.00 6.61 13.54
CA TYR A 141 4.65 6.04 13.50
C TYR A 141 4.28 5.41 14.83
N ARG A 142 3.05 5.62 15.26
CA ARG A 142 2.44 4.98 16.42
C ARG A 142 1.12 4.35 16.01
N GLY A 143 0.90 3.09 16.43
CA GLY A 143 -0.34 2.41 16.11
C GLY A 143 -0.44 1.01 16.72
N PRO A 144 -1.67 0.47 16.85
CA PRO A 144 -1.91 -0.86 17.42
C PRO A 144 -1.39 -2.01 16.54
N ASN A 145 -1.00 -1.72 15.31
CA ASN A 145 -0.47 -2.67 14.34
C ASN A 145 1.07 -2.72 14.33
N VAL A 146 1.73 -1.97 15.20
CA VAL A 146 3.19 -2.06 15.36
C VAL A 146 3.53 -3.40 15.99
N PHE A 147 4.58 -4.05 15.48
CA PHE A 147 5.05 -5.36 15.96
C PHE A 147 5.53 -5.27 17.42
N LEU A 148 5.58 -6.39 18.10
CA LEU A 148 6.02 -6.44 19.51
C LEU A 148 7.54 -6.36 19.67
N GLY A 149 8.29 -6.62 18.62
CA GLY A 149 9.75 -6.66 18.61
C GLY A 149 10.31 -7.78 17.75
N TYR A 150 11.63 -7.84 17.62
CA TYR A 150 12.32 -8.91 16.91
C TYR A 150 12.60 -10.10 17.82
N ALA A 151 12.34 -11.31 17.31
CA ALA A 151 12.66 -12.57 17.98
C ALA A 151 13.75 -13.32 17.18
N GLN A 152 14.92 -13.55 17.78
CA GLN A 152 16.01 -14.36 17.25
C GLN A 152 16.08 -15.74 17.89
N SER A 153 15.42 -15.90 19.05
CA SER A 153 15.36 -17.14 19.82
C SER A 153 14.00 -17.33 20.46
N LEU A 154 13.69 -18.54 20.94
CA LEU A 154 12.46 -18.82 21.67
C LEU A 154 12.30 -17.96 22.93
N ASN A 155 13.40 -17.60 23.59
CA ASN A 155 13.37 -16.74 24.77
C ASN A 155 12.89 -15.32 24.46
N ASP A 156 13.08 -14.85 23.21
CA ASP A 156 12.63 -13.52 22.81
C ASP A 156 11.10 -13.40 22.75
N LEU A 157 10.43 -14.53 22.50
CA LEU A 157 8.94 -14.56 22.47
C LEU A 157 8.31 -14.25 23.82
N SER A 158 9.06 -14.37 24.93
CA SER A 158 8.59 -14.05 26.28
C SER A 158 8.84 -12.60 26.72
N LYS A 159 9.54 -11.79 25.89
CA LYS A 159 9.93 -10.43 26.27
C LYS A 159 8.77 -9.41 26.25
N GLY A 160 7.61 -9.78 25.71
CA GLY A 160 6.46 -8.87 25.58
C GLY A 160 6.69 -7.78 24.53
N ASP A 161 5.90 -6.72 24.61
CA ASP A 161 5.97 -5.58 23.71
C ASP A 161 7.17 -4.70 23.99
N GLN A 162 8.17 -4.74 23.09
CA GLN A 162 9.38 -3.91 23.17
C GLN A 162 9.24 -2.60 22.39
N SER A 163 8.28 -2.53 21.47
CA SER A 163 8.05 -1.34 20.63
C SER A 163 7.16 -0.30 21.32
N MET A 164 6.32 -0.75 22.28
CA MET A 164 5.28 0.07 22.91
C MET A 164 4.37 0.76 21.88
N GLY A 165 4.15 0.09 20.74
CA GLY A 165 3.36 0.61 19.63
C GLY A 165 3.99 1.73 18.83
N PHE A 166 5.33 1.90 18.90
CA PHE A 166 6.06 3.00 18.28
C PHE A 166 7.17 2.51 17.34
N LEU A 167 7.29 3.16 16.17
CA LEU A 167 8.35 2.95 15.16
C LEU A 167 9.03 4.27 14.79
N ARG A 168 10.33 4.17 14.54
CA ARG A 168 11.17 5.24 13.99
C ARG A 168 11.92 4.73 12.79
#